data_ef07fdd62e69e0a65deb8d4362d5d1d9
#
_entry.id   ef07fdd62e69e0a65deb8d4362d5d1d9
#
_cell.length_a   1.000
_cell.length_b   1.000
_cell.length_c   1.000
_cell.angle_alpha   90.00
_cell.angle_beta   90.00
_cell.angle_gamma   90.00
#
_symmetry.space_group_name_H-M   'P 1'
#
loop_
_entity.id
_entity.type
_entity.pdbx_description
1 polymer ?
#
loop_
_entity_poly.entity_id
_entity_poly.type
_entity_poly.pdbx_seq_one_letter_code
_entity_poly.pdbx_strand_id
1 'polypeptide(L)'
;MSGSHYDVIVIGFGGSVSAFRAAEKGYKVGVLEAGRRMPDEVIPETSWDLKDYVWFPGLELFGIQRLEMLDDVSIMCGAGVGGGSHVYMNTLYVPPAPFFEAKEWKDITAWDEELAPFIDQAKRMLGVNRVPYMSNDTDRILQKAAKSLGRSESYNRAPVGVYFGEPGVEVEDPYFGGVGPRRKGCINCARCMTGCGFNAKNKLNTNYLYLAEALGADVYELSEAYEIIPLDGGGFEIHTRHPGWVGRDPFYKHRKFTAKEVVVSAHAYGSAKLLTHMQHKGNLDRLSGQLGRRARTNSEMLLALTVPYETWQKDPERFHFTP
;
A
#
# COMPACT_ATOMS: atom_id res chain seq x y z
N MET A 1 0.05 -26.23 20.71
CA MET A 1 -0.64 -26.15 19.38
C MET A 1 0.45 -26.23 18.35
N SER A 2 0.40 -27.22 17.45
CA SER A 2 1.36 -27.32 16.35
C SER A 2 1.24 -26.03 15.52
N GLY A 3 2.33 -25.29 15.34
CA GLY A 3 2.37 -24.12 14.51
C GLY A 3 1.93 -24.47 13.08
N SER A 4 1.15 -23.61 12.45
CA SER A 4 0.76 -23.81 11.05
C SER A 4 2.02 -23.79 10.18
N HIS A 5 2.20 -24.83 9.35
CA HIS A 5 3.33 -24.95 8.46
C HIS A 5 2.95 -24.48 7.06
N TYR A 6 3.83 -23.67 6.44
CA TYR A 6 3.66 -23.09 5.11
C TYR A 6 4.86 -23.40 4.21
N ASP A 7 4.67 -23.34 2.91
CA ASP A 7 5.79 -23.29 1.98
C ASP A 7 6.39 -21.88 1.97
N VAL A 8 5.52 -20.85 1.96
CA VAL A 8 5.93 -19.44 1.96
C VAL A 8 5.13 -18.66 3.00
N ILE A 9 5.81 -17.90 3.85
CA ILE A 9 5.18 -16.85 4.66
C ILE A 9 5.59 -15.48 4.12
N VAL A 10 4.59 -14.63 3.92
CA VAL A 10 4.75 -13.23 3.54
C VAL A 10 4.46 -12.35 4.75
N ILE A 11 5.43 -11.52 5.13
CA ILE A 11 5.31 -10.58 6.25
C ILE A 11 5.01 -9.19 5.71
N GLY A 12 3.78 -8.72 5.90
CA GLY A 12 3.28 -7.43 5.45
C GLY A 12 2.71 -7.44 4.03
N PHE A 13 1.82 -6.50 3.77
CA PHE A 13 1.02 -6.44 2.52
C PHE A 13 1.77 -5.96 1.28
N GLY A 14 2.97 -5.41 1.42
CA GLY A 14 3.82 -5.14 0.26
C GLY A 14 4.08 -6.38 -0.60
N GLY A 15 4.00 -7.56 -0.01
CA GLY A 15 4.18 -8.84 -0.65
C GLY A 15 2.92 -9.49 -1.26
N SER A 16 1.82 -8.76 -1.42
CA SER A 16 0.57 -9.33 -2.01
C SER A 16 0.79 -9.95 -3.38
N VAL A 17 1.68 -9.38 -4.20
CA VAL A 17 2.06 -9.94 -5.50
C VAL A 17 2.77 -11.27 -5.32
N SER A 18 3.74 -11.35 -4.39
CA SER A 18 4.48 -12.58 -4.08
C SER A 18 3.54 -13.66 -3.53
N ALA A 19 2.60 -13.27 -2.65
CA ALA A 19 1.59 -14.17 -2.11
C ALA A 19 0.73 -14.79 -3.23
N PHE A 20 0.22 -13.96 -4.13
CA PHE A 20 -0.58 -14.42 -5.26
C PHE A 20 0.23 -15.32 -6.19
N ARG A 21 1.44 -14.92 -6.60
CA ARG A 21 2.30 -15.70 -7.49
C ARG A 21 2.74 -17.03 -6.89
N ALA A 22 2.95 -17.09 -5.58
CA ALA A 22 3.23 -18.35 -4.89
C ALA A 22 1.97 -19.26 -4.86
N ALA A 23 0.80 -18.70 -4.54
CA ALA A 23 -0.45 -19.44 -4.54
C ALA A 23 -0.81 -20.00 -5.93
N GLU A 24 -0.62 -19.21 -7.01
CA GLU A 24 -0.79 -19.69 -8.40
C GLU A 24 0.10 -20.90 -8.74
N LYS A 25 1.25 -21.01 -8.14
CA LYS A 25 2.18 -22.14 -8.30
C LYS A 25 1.84 -23.32 -7.40
N GLY A 26 0.77 -23.24 -6.62
CA GLY A 26 0.32 -24.30 -5.72
C GLY A 26 1.05 -24.37 -4.39
N TYR A 27 1.86 -23.37 -4.03
CA TYR A 27 2.47 -23.30 -2.70
C TYR A 27 1.42 -22.96 -1.65
N LYS A 28 1.56 -23.55 -0.46
CA LYS A 28 0.79 -23.17 0.72
C LYS A 28 1.34 -21.85 1.28
N VAL A 29 0.54 -20.79 1.19
CA VAL A 29 0.95 -19.43 1.52
C VAL A 29 0.24 -18.91 2.78
N GLY A 30 1.01 -18.32 3.70
CA GLY A 30 0.50 -17.54 4.83
C GLY A 30 0.94 -16.08 4.70
N VAL A 31 0.04 -15.15 5.00
CA VAL A 31 0.32 -13.71 5.00
C VAL A 31 0.08 -13.17 6.41
N LEU A 32 1.10 -12.54 7.00
CA LEU A 32 1.05 -11.97 8.35
C LEU A 32 0.97 -10.45 8.26
N GLU A 33 -0.08 -9.88 8.84
CA GLU A 33 -0.30 -8.43 8.85
C GLU A 33 -0.51 -7.90 10.26
N ALA A 34 0.19 -6.82 10.58
CA ALA A 34 0.06 -6.16 11.87
C ALA A 34 -1.31 -5.49 12.04
N GLY A 35 -1.86 -4.92 10.97
CA GLY A 35 -3.15 -4.25 11.01
C GLY A 35 -4.34 -5.20 10.86
N ARG A 36 -5.53 -4.65 11.07
CA ARG A 36 -6.79 -5.39 10.92
C ARG A 36 -7.32 -5.34 9.49
N ARG A 37 -8.24 -6.23 9.19
CA ARG A 37 -9.05 -6.13 7.97
C ARG A 37 -10.04 -4.96 8.11
N MET A 38 -10.15 -4.18 7.04
CA MET A 38 -11.04 -3.02 6.96
C MET A 38 -12.10 -3.28 5.88
N PRO A 39 -13.29 -3.82 6.24
CA PRO A 39 -14.42 -3.88 5.33
C PRO A 39 -14.84 -2.48 4.88
N ASP A 40 -15.49 -2.37 3.74
CA ASP A 40 -15.84 -1.07 3.16
C ASP A 40 -16.74 -0.22 4.08
N GLU A 41 -17.56 -0.88 4.90
CA GLU A 41 -18.51 -0.24 5.85
C GLU A 41 -17.80 0.43 7.04
N VAL A 42 -16.56 0.03 7.35
CA VAL A 42 -15.78 0.61 8.47
C VAL A 42 -14.65 1.51 7.98
N ILE A 43 -14.55 1.72 6.68
CA ILE A 43 -13.59 2.69 6.12
C ILE A 43 -13.98 4.10 6.59
N PRO A 44 -13.06 4.87 7.21
CA PRO A 44 -13.39 6.18 7.76
C PRO A 44 -13.87 7.15 6.67
N GLU A 45 -14.90 7.93 6.97
CA GLU A 45 -15.37 8.96 6.06
C GLU A 45 -14.46 10.19 6.06
N THR A 46 -13.85 10.48 7.18
CA THR A 46 -12.93 11.61 7.37
C THR A 46 -11.72 11.20 8.21
N SER A 47 -10.66 12.01 8.16
CA SER A 47 -9.47 11.83 9.01
C SER A 47 -9.74 12.12 10.51
N TRP A 48 -10.91 12.68 10.85
CA TRP A 48 -11.34 12.92 12.23
C TRP A 48 -11.97 11.68 12.88
N ASP A 49 -12.29 10.67 12.11
CA ASP A 49 -12.65 9.35 12.64
C ASP A 49 -11.39 8.62 13.10
N LEU A 50 -10.83 9.07 14.20
CA LEU A 50 -9.52 8.66 14.70
C LEU A 50 -9.42 7.15 14.92
N LYS A 51 -10.52 6.52 15.35
CA LYS A 51 -10.56 5.09 15.65
C LYS A 51 -10.24 4.22 14.42
N ASP A 52 -10.80 4.58 13.28
CA ASP A 52 -10.71 3.80 12.05
C ASP A 52 -9.71 4.41 11.05
N TYR A 53 -9.28 5.67 11.28
CA TYR A 53 -8.28 6.33 10.47
C TYR A 53 -6.86 6.15 11.02
N VAL A 54 -6.63 6.37 12.32
CA VAL A 54 -5.28 6.40 12.90
C VAL A 54 -4.81 5.02 13.33
N TRP A 55 -3.60 4.66 12.92
CA TRP A 55 -2.88 3.50 13.42
C TRP A 55 -1.99 3.91 14.58
N PHE A 56 -2.42 3.64 15.80
CA PHE A 56 -1.64 3.84 17.02
C PHE A 56 -1.96 2.77 18.06
N PRO A 57 -1.41 1.54 17.91
CA PRO A 57 -1.74 0.40 18.77
C PRO A 57 -1.50 0.63 20.25
N GLY A 58 -0.62 1.59 20.61
CA GLY A 58 -0.41 2.00 22.00
C GLY A 58 -1.64 2.62 22.67
N LEU A 59 -2.60 3.10 21.89
CA LEU A 59 -3.92 3.60 22.33
C LEU A 59 -5.08 2.74 21.80
N GLU A 60 -4.82 1.50 21.39
CA GLU A 60 -5.80 0.57 20.78
C GLU A 60 -6.49 1.15 19.53
N LEU A 61 -5.81 2.03 18.80
CA LEU A 61 -6.26 2.55 17.52
C LEU A 61 -5.67 1.72 16.39
N PHE A 62 -6.52 1.03 15.63
CA PHE A 62 -6.13 0.13 14.56
C PHE A 62 -6.65 0.61 13.19
N GLY A 63 -6.52 1.91 12.94
CA GLY A 63 -6.92 2.53 11.68
C GLY A 63 -5.94 2.26 10.53
N ILE A 64 -6.22 2.88 9.40
CA ILE A 64 -5.48 2.63 8.14
C ILE A 64 -4.23 3.49 7.96
N GLN A 65 -4.15 4.65 8.63
CA GLN A 65 -3.07 5.62 8.46
C GLN A 65 -2.06 5.51 9.59
N ARG A 66 -0.86 5.09 9.25
CA ARG A 66 0.29 5.05 10.14
C ARG A 66 1.20 6.23 9.88
N LEU A 67 1.63 6.91 10.94
CA LEU A 67 2.60 7.98 10.89
C LEU A 67 3.77 7.62 11.79
N GLU A 68 4.98 7.65 11.24
CA GLU A 68 6.24 7.49 11.97
C GLU A 68 7.04 8.78 11.84
N MET A 69 7.39 9.35 12.98
CA MET A 69 8.20 10.56 13.04
C MET A 69 9.64 10.16 13.36
N LEU A 70 10.56 10.44 12.46
CA LEU A 70 12.01 10.30 12.65
C LEU A 70 12.63 11.69 12.68
N ASP A 71 13.92 11.79 13.04
CA ASP A 71 14.58 13.08 13.23
C ASP A 71 14.48 13.99 12.01
N ASP A 72 14.69 13.46 10.82
CA ASP A 72 14.76 14.23 9.57
C ASP A 72 13.62 13.92 8.58
N VAL A 73 12.72 12.97 8.90
CA VAL A 73 11.68 12.54 7.97
C VAL A 73 10.43 12.06 8.68
N SER A 74 9.28 12.44 8.13
CA SER A 74 7.98 11.89 8.51
C SER A 74 7.56 10.84 7.49
N ILE A 75 7.27 9.62 7.95
CA ILE A 75 6.87 8.52 7.11
C ILE A 75 5.36 8.31 7.26
N MET A 76 4.61 8.62 6.22
CA MET A 76 3.19 8.30 6.13
C MET A 76 3.03 6.98 5.38
N CYS A 77 2.45 5.98 6.01
CA CYS A 77 2.22 4.69 5.39
C CYS A 77 0.89 4.08 5.83
N GLY A 78 0.46 3.04 5.12
CA GLY A 78 -0.78 2.35 5.45
C GLY A 78 -0.55 1.20 6.42
N ALA A 79 -1.57 0.89 7.20
CA ALA A 79 -1.71 -0.30 8.01
C ALA A 79 -3.01 -1.03 7.66
N GLY A 80 -3.12 -2.30 8.04
CA GLY A 80 -4.28 -3.13 7.77
C GLY A 80 -4.11 -4.05 6.56
N VAL A 81 -5.07 -4.95 6.42
CA VAL A 81 -5.14 -5.90 5.29
C VAL A 81 -5.35 -5.12 3.99
N GLY A 82 -4.29 -4.98 3.20
CA GLY A 82 -4.22 -4.09 2.03
C GLY A 82 -3.14 -2.99 2.16
N GLY A 83 -2.67 -2.74 3.39
CA GLY A 83 -1.54 -1.84 3.68
C GLY A 83 -1.64 -0.46 3.04
N GLY A 84 -0.55 0.00 2.43
CA GLY A 84 -0.47 1.31 1.78
C GLY A 84 -1.51 1.56 0.69
N SER A 85 -2.11 0.50 0.12
CA SER A 85 -3.17 0.67 -0.88
C SER A 85 -4.46 1.30 -0.32
N HIS A 86 -4.65 1.31 1.00
CA HIS A 86 -5.75 2.05 1.63
C HIS A 86 -5.56 3.57 1.53
N VAL A 87 -4.34 4.04 1.69
CA VAL A 87 -4.04 5.47 1.93
C VAL A 87 -3.37 6.19 0.75
N TYR A 88 -2.97 5.50 -0.33
CA TYR A 88 -2.39 6.16 -1.50
C TYR A 88 -3.45 6.97 -2.27
N MET A 89 -3.00 8.01 -2.99
CA MET A 89 -3.87 8.92 -3.75
C MET A 89 -4.26 8.36 -5.14
N ASN A 90 -4.31 7.05 -5.30
CA ASN A 90 -4.63 6.32 -6.54
C ASN A 90 -3.65 6.51 -7.70
N THR A 91 -2.65 7.35 -7.56
CA THR A 91 -1.68 7.64 -8.63
C THR A 91 -0.78 6.44 -8.90
N LEU A 92 -0.72 6.02 -10.15
CA LEU A 92 0.01 4.84 -10.61
C LEU A 92 0.86 5.20 -11.85
N TYR A 93 1.88 6.02 -11.66
CA TYR A 93 2.81 6.39 -12.71
C TYR A 93 3.75 5.26 -13.10
N VAL A 94 4.06 5.20 -14.38
CA VAL A 94 5.26 4.50 -14.85
C VAL A 94 6.44 5.45 -14.73
N PRO A 95 7.58 5.01 -14.20
CA PRO A 95 8.77 5.85 -14.15
C PRO A 95 9.14 6.42 -15.53
N PRO A 96 9.53 7.70 -15.64
CA PRO A 96 9.97 8.28 -16.88
C PRO A 96 11.37 7.77 -17.30
N ALA A 97 11.73 7.93 -18.58
CA ALA A 97 13.00 7.44 -19.12
C ALA A 97 14.26 7.75 -18.27
N PRO A 98 14.43 8.97 -17.69
CA PRO A 98 15.59 9.24 -16.84
C PRO A 98 15.73 8.33 -15.60
N PHE A 99 14.65 7.71 -15.14
CA PHE A 99 14.69 6.74 -14.06
C PHE A 99 15.45 5.47 -14.48
N PHE A 100 15.18 4.97 -15.68
CA PHE A 100 15.83 3.77 -16.21
C PHE A 100 17.30 4.00 -16.55
N GLU A 101 17.66 5.24 -16.87
CA GLU A 101 19.01 5.68 -17.23
C GLU A 101 19.87 6.10 -16.02
N ALA A 102 19.35 5.95 -14.79
CA ALA A 102 20.08 6.34 -13.60
C ALA A 102 21.41 5.56 -13.47
N LYS A 103 22.49 6.29 -13.18
CA LYS A 103 23.87 5.76 -13.13
C LYS A 103 24.06 4.58 -12.17
N GLU A 104 23.18 4.44 -11.19
CA GLU A 104 23.22 3.41 -10.17
C GLU A 104 22.88 2.03 -10.71
N TRP A 105 22.14 1.94 -11.84
CA TRP A 105 21.66 0.65 -12.36
C TRP A 105 21.58 0.53 -13.89
N LYS A 106 21.74 1.62 -14.66
CA LYS A 106 21.61 1.59 -16.13
C LYS A 106 22.53 0.58 -16.83
N ASP A 107 23.70 0.29 -16.23
CA ASP A 107 24.71 -0.60 -16.81
C ASP A 107 24.46 -2.09 -16.45
N ILE A 108 23.36 -2.40 -15.72
CA ILE A 108 22.99 -3.78 -15.35
C ILE A 108 22.21 -4.44 -16.48
N THR A 109 21.19 -3.79 -17.00
CA THR A 109 20.36 -4.25 -18.12
C THR A 109 19.56 -3.08 -18.72
N ALA A 110 18.94 -3.30 -19.90
CA ALA A 110 17.96 -2.36 -20.49
C ALA A 110 16.63 -2.43 -19.71
N TRP A 111 16.56 -1.71 -18.59
CA TRP A 111 15.45 -1.80 -17.62
C TRP A 111 14.08 -1.43 -18.20
N ASP A 112 14.02 -0.52 -19.13
CA ASP A 112 12.79 -0.11 -19.83
C ASP A 112 12.22 -1.26 -20.66
N GLU A 113 13.06 -2.03 -21.34
CA GLU A 113 12.66 -3.21 -22.09
C GLU A 113 12.36 -4.39 -21.16
N GLU A 114 13.22 -4.66 -20.20
CA GLU A 114 13.09 -5.78 -19.25
C GLU A 114 11.80 -5.66 -18.43
N LEU A 115 11.46 -4.45 -17.94
CA LEU A 115 10.33 -4.23 -17.07
C LEU A 115 9.01 -3.98 -17.83
N ALA A 116 9.03 -3.68 -19.13
CA ALA A 116 7.84 -3.36 -19.92
C ALA A 116 6.70 -4.39 -19.75
N PRO A 117 6.91 -5.71 -19.91
CA PRO A 117 5.84 -6.70 -19.77
C PRO A 117 5.27 -6.76 -18.35
N PHE A 118 6.11 -6.56 -17.34
CA PHE A 118 5.69 -6.55 -15.93
C PHE A 118 4.94 -5.27 -15.56
N ILE A 119 5.34 -4.13 -16.12
CA ILE A 119 4.62 -2.86 -15.98
C ILE A 119 3.23 -2.98 -16.60
N ASP A 120 3.11 -3.55 -17.78
CA ASP A 120 1.81 -3.75 -18.43
C ASP A 120 0.93 -4.74 -17.68
N GLN A 121 1.52 -5.80 -17.10
CA GLN A 121 0.80 -6.69 -16.21
C GLN A 121 0.32 -5.96 -14.95
N ALA A 122 1.18 -5.16 -14.32
CA ALA A 122 0.81 -4.38 -13.13
C ALA A 122 -0.33 -3.40 -13.43
N LYS A 123 -0.28 -2.69 -14.58
CA LYS A 123 -1.37 -1.80 -15.00
C LYS A 123 -2.71 -2.53 -15.11
N ARG A 124 -2.73 -3.73 -15.71
CA ARG A 124 -3.95 -4.54 -15.82
C ARG A 124 -4.45 -4.98 -14.45
N MET A 125 -3.57 -5.53 -13.62
CA MET A 125 -3.92 -6.05 -12.29
C MET A 125 -4.37 -4.96 -11.33
N LEU A 126 -3.79 -3.76 -11.43
CA LEU A 126 -4.16 -2.61 -10.62
C LEU A 126 -5.29 -1.78 -11.25
N GLY A 127 -5.81 -2.17 -12.41
CA GLY A 127 -6.91 -1.49 -13.09
C GLY A 127 -6.60 -0.02 -13.36
N VAL A 128 -5.41 0.25 -13.91
CA VAL A 128 -4.95 1.62 -14.17
C VAL A 128 -5.82 2.27 -15.24
N ASN A 129 -6.35 3.42 -14.92
CA ASN A 129 -7.26 4.20 -15.77
C ASN A 129 -6.87 5.68 -15.78
N ARG A 130 -7.47 6.44 -16.69
CA ARG A 130 -7.46 7.91 -16.65
C ARG A 130 -8.83 8.40 -16.21
N VAL A 131 -8.85 9.48 -15.42
CA VAL A 131 -10.11 10.16 -15.07
C VAL A 131 -10.82 10.59 -16.35
N PRO A 132 -12.06 10.12 -16.62
CA PRO A 132 -12.73 10.36 -17.90
C PRO A 132 -13.29 11.77 -18.08
N TYR A 133 -13.29 12.59 -17.06
CA TYR A 133 -13.80 13.96 -17.04
C TYR A 133 -12.77 14.96 -16.50
N MET A 134 -12.95 16.25 -16.79
CA MET A 134 -12.20 17.33 -16.13
C MET A 134 -12.76 17.50 -14.73
N SER A 135 -11.95 17.22 -13.71
CA SER A 135 -12.49 16.94 -12.39
C SER A 135 -12.61 18.15 -11.49
N ASN A 136 -11.67 19.10 -11.49
CA ASN A 136 -11.67 20.14 -10.47
C ASN A 136 -10.82 21.37 -10.83
N ASP A 137 -10.87 22.36 -9.94
CA ASP A 137 -10.14 23.62 -10.11
C ASP A 137 -8.62 23.45 -9.93
N THR A 138 -8.16 22.44 -9.19
CA THR A 138 -6.74 22.15 -9.07
C THR A 138 -6.14 21.82 -10.43
N ASP A 139 -6.80 21.02 -11.27
CA ASP A 139 -6.37 20.70 -12.61
C ASP A 139 -6.29 21.98 -13.47
N ARG A 140 -7.30 22.85 -13.38
CA ARG A 140 -7.34 24.13 -14.12
C ARG A 140 -6.23 25.09 -13.68
N ILE A 141 -5.99 25.17 -12.35
CA ILE A 141 -4.91 25.99 -11.79
C ILE A 141 -3.55 25.49 -12.27
N LEU A 142 -3.31 24.18 -12.19
CA LEU A 142 -2.05 23.57 -12.66
C LEU A 142 -1.84 23.77 -14.17
N GLN A 143 -2.89 23.64 -14.98
CA GLN A 143 -2.81 23.94 -16.42
C GLN A 143 -2.44 25.41 -16.69
N LYS A 144 -3.07 26.35 -15.97
CA LYS A 144 -2.75 27.78 -16.07
C LYS A 144 -1.31 28.07 -15.63
N ALA A 145 -0.87 27.45 -14.53
CA ALA A 145 0.51 27.59 -14.04
C ALA A 145 1.52 27.04 -15.07
N ALA A 146 1.30 25.85 -15.61
CA ALA A 146 2.14 25.27 -16.65
C ALA A 146 2.22 26.19 -17.88
N LYS A 147 1.08 26.73 -18.31
CA LYS A 147 1.03 27.69 -19.43
C LYS A 147 1.82 28.97 -19.12
N SER A 148 1.67 29.53 -17.93
CA SER A 148 2.39 30.75 -17.50
C SER A 148 3.90 30.55 -17.47
N LEU A 149 4.35 29.32 -17.18
CA LEU A 149 5.77 28.93 -17.13
C LEU A 149 6.32 28.47 -18.49
N GLY A 150 5.51 28.52 -19.58
CA GLY A 150 5.91 28.00 -20.89
C GLY A 150 6.12 26.48 -20.89
N ARG A 151 5.42 25.76 -20.04
CA ARG A 151 5.54 24.31 -19.83
C ARG A 151 4.20 23.57 -20.01
N SER A 152 3.34 24.04 -20.89
CA SER A 152 2.01 23.44 -21.13
C SER A 152 2.07 21.95 -21.48
N GLU A 153 3.12 21.52 -22.16
CA GLU A 153 3.38 20.14 -22.55
C GLU A 153 3.71 19.22 -21.36
N SER A 154 4.14 19.78 -20.24
CA SER A 154 4.47 19.01 -19.03
C SER A 154 3.22 18.66 -18.20
N TYR A 155 2.08 19.29 -18.49
CA TYR A 155 0.84 18.98 -17.78
C TYR A 155 0.25 17.66 -18.29
N ASN A 156 0.12 16.69 -17.37
CA ASN A 156 -0.51 15.41 -17.64
C ASN A 156 -1.45 15.04 -16.50
N ARG A 157 -2.57 14.42 -16.83
CA ARG A 157 -3.41 13.81 -15.81
C ARG A 157 -2.78 12.53 -15.32
N ALA A 158 -2.72 12.37 -13.99
CA ALA A 158 -2.22 11.17 -13.38
C ALA A 158 -3.03 9.94 -13.80
N PRO A 159 -2.39 8.84 -14.20
CA PRO A 159 -3.06 7.56 -14.28
C PRO A 159 -3.43 7.11 -12.87
N VAL A 160 -4.65 6.58 -12.70
CA VAL A 160 -5.21 6.27 -11.38
C VAL A 160 -5.77 4.84 -11.34
N GLY A 161 -5.70 4.23 -10.15
CA GLY A 161 -6.28 2.91 -9.89
C GLY A 161 -7.72 3.02 -9.37
N VAL A 162 -8.66 3.41 -10.24
CA VAL A 162 -10.07 3.60 -9.87
C VAL A 162 -10.98 3.02 -10.94
N TYR A 163 -12.05 2.37 -10.53
CA TYR A 163 -13.10 1.91 -11.41
C TYR A 163 -14.11 3.04 -11.70
N PHE A 164 -14.19 3.47 -12.96
CA PHE A 164 -15.09 4.51 -13.45
C PHE A 164 -16.30 3.92 -14.19
N GLY A 165 -17.00 2.97 -13.55
CA GLY A 165 -18.31 2.53 -14.03
C GLY A 165 -19.40 3.56 -13.79
N GLU A 166 -20.66 3.16 -13.94
CA GLU A 166 -21.79 4.02 -13.57
C GLU A 166 -21.69 4.36 -12.07
N PRO A 167 -21.73 5.67 -11.70
CA PRO A 167 -21.48 6.12 -10.34
C PRO A 167 -22.38 5.44 -9.29
N GLY A 168 -21.77 4.80 -8.30
CA GLY A 168 -22.48 4.12 -7.21
C GLY A 168 -23.13 2.78 -7.58
N VAL A 169 -23.17 2.42 -8.85
CA VAL A 169 -23.74 1.14 -9.30
C VAL A 169 -22.73 0.00 -9.11
N GLU A 170 -23.19 -1.07 -8.46
CA GLU A 170 -22.40 -2.27 -8.26
C GLU A 170 -22.48 -3.18 -9.47
N VAL A 171 -21.33 -3.70 -9.87
CA VAL A 171 -21.19 -4.70 -10.94
C VAL A 171 -20.40 -5.89 -10.44
N GLU A 172 -20.58 -7.04 -11.08
CA GLU A 172 -19.69 -8.18 -10.91
C GLU A 172 -18.28 -7.79 -11.39
N ASP A 173 -17.29 -8.63 -11.09
CA ASP A 173 -15.89 -8.38 -11.37
C ASP A 173 -15.61 -7.74 -12.74
N PRO A 174 -15.15 -6.49 -12.82
CA PRO A 174 -14.83 -5.83 -14.09
C PRO A 174 -13.37 -6.04 -14.55
N TYR A 175 -12.54 -6.80 -13.80
CA TYR A 175 -11.09 -6.86 -14.03
C TYR A 175 -10.53 -8.26 -14.27
N PHE A 176 -11.11 -9.31 -13.67
CA PHE A 176 -10.47 -10.62 -13.56
C PHE A 176 -11.30 -11.75 -14.16
N GLY A 177 -12.23 -11.43 -15.08
CA GLY A 177 -13.01 -12.44 -15.80
C GLY A 177 -14.02 -13.20 -14.94
N GLY A 178 -14.51 -12.59 -13.87
CA GLY A 178 -15.52 -13.17 -12.98
C GLY A 178 -14.96 -13.86 -11.74
N VAL A 179 -13.63 -13.91 -11.57
CA VAL A 179 -13.00 -14.49 -10.36
C VAL A 179 -12.63 -13.43 -9.31
N GLY A 180 -12.76 -12.16 -9.66
CA GLY A 180 -12.49 -11.05 -8.77
C GLY A 180 -13.71 -10.59 -7.97
N PRO A 181 -13.55 -9.62 -7.07
CA PRO A 181 -14.65 -9.10 -6.25
C PRO A 181 -15.54 -8.15 -7.04
N ARG A 182 -16.77 -7.98 -6.56
CA ARG A 182 -17.68 -6.92 -7.00
C ARG A 182 -17.07 -5.55 -6.83
N ARG A 183 -17.43 -4.62 -7.69
CA ARG A 183 -16.94 -3.24 -7.66
C ARG A 183 -18.09 -2.26 -7.86
N LYS A 184 -17.96 -1.05 -7.30
CA LYS A 184 -18.90 0.04 -7.57
C LYS A 184 -18.22 1.15 -8.35
N GLY A 185 -18.97 1.78 -9.26
CA GLY A 185 -18.46 2.93 -10.02
C GLY A 185 -18.14 4.11 -9.10
N CYS A 186 -17.06 4.82 -9.39
CA CYS A 186 -16.61 5.97 -8.59
C CYS A 186 -17.65 7.09 -8.58
N ILE A 187 -18.04 7.56 -7.39
CA ILE A 187 -18.98 8.68 -7.19
C ILE A 187 -18.29 10.04 -7.08
N ASN A 188 -16.99 10.10 -7.31
CA ASN A 188 -16.19 11.33 -7.27
C ASN A 188 -16.19 12.07 -5.91
N CYS A 189 -16.23 11.34 -4.82
CA CYS A 189 -16.32 11.89 -3.46
C CYS A 189 -14.99 12.43 -2.89
N ALA A 190 -13.87 12.33 -3.60
CA ALA A 190 -12.51 12.73 -3.21
C ALA A 190 -11.96 12.07 -1.92
N ARG A 191 -12.59 11.04 -1.35
CA ARG A 191 -12.16 10.35 -0.12
C ARG A 191 -11.10 9.27 -0.33
N CYS A 192 -10.28 9.37 -1.36
CA CYS A 192 -9.33 8.30 -1.70
C CYS A 192 -8.25 8.09 -0.63
N MET A 193 -7.82 9.16 0.04
CA MET A 193 -6.81 9.06 1.12
C MET A 193 -7.37 8.53 2.44
N THR A 194 -8.67 8.55 2.64
CA THR A 194 -9.33 7.96 3.81
C THR A 194 -9.80 6.52 3.57
N GLY A 195 -9.46 5.92 2.40
CA GLY A 195 -9.61 4.48 2.17
C GLY A 195 -10.59 4.07 1.07
N CYS A 196 -11.62 4.83 0.76
CA CYS A 196 -12.70 4.50 -0.19
C CYS A 196 -13.66 3.40 0.29
N GLY A 197 -14.69 3.78 1.08
CA GLY A 197 -15.78 2.89 1.48
C GLY A 197 -16.77 2.53 0.34
N PHE A 198 -16.58 3.08 -0.88
CA PHE A 198 -17.44 2.79 -2.04
C PHE A 198 -16.89 1.69 -2.95
N ASN A 199 -15.80 1.04 -2.58
CA ASN A 199 -15.19 -0.03 -3.36
C ASN A 199 -14.89 0.32 -4.84
N ALA A 200 -14.66 1.60 -5.14
CA ALA A 200 -14.25 2.06 -6.47
C ALA A 200 -12.72 2.09 -6.64
N LYS A 201 -11.99 2.39 -5.56
CA LYS A 201 -10.53 2.42 -5.53
C LYS A 201 -9.94 1.02 -5.60
N ASN A 202 -8.94 0.82 -6.44
CA ASN A 202 -8.21 -0.44 -6.51
C ASN A 202 -7.23 -0.55 -5.35
N LYS A 203 -7.54 -1.46 -4.43
CA LYS A 203 -6.75 -1.78 -3.23
C LYS A 203 -6.20 -3.21 -3.38
N LEU A 204 -5.10 -3.54 -2.71
CA LEU A 204 -4.51 -4.89 -2.78
C LEU A 204 -5.46 -5.98 -2.29
N ASN A 205 -6.33 -5.68 -1.35
CA ASN A 205 -7.38 -6.58 -0.87
C ASN A 205 -8.58 -6.73 -1.85
N THR A 206 -8.58 -6.02 -2.97
CA THR A 206 -9.56 -6.19 -4.06
C THR A 206 -8.93 -6.65 -5.37
N ASN A 207 -7.64 -6.98 -5.37
CA ASN A 207 -6.93 -7.53 -6.52
C ASN A 207 -5.98 -8.65 -6.09
N TYR A 208 -4.68 -8.44 -6.03
CA TYR A 208 -3.69 -9.49 -5.79
C TYR A 208 -3.97 -10.34 -4.54
N LEU A 209 -4.31 -9.71 -3.42
CA LEU A 209 -4.57 -10.47 -2.20
C LEU A 209 -5.89 -11.24 -2.27
N TYR A 210 -6.94 -10.59 -2.80
CA TYR A 210 -8.21 -11.28 -3.02
C TYR A 210 -8.03 -12.56 -3.83
N LEU A 211 -7.28 -12.48 -4.92
CA LEU A 211 -6.99 -13.63 -5.78
C LEU A 211 -6.11 -14.68 -5.07
N ALA A 212 -5.16 -14.22 -4.22
CA ALA A 212 -4.36 -15.14 -3.41
C ALA A 212 -5.23 -15.92 -2.40
N GLU A 213 -6.15 -15.23 -1.70
CA GLU A 213 -7.11 -15.86 -0.79
C GLU A 213 -8.05 -16.81 -1.53
N ALA A 214 -8.52 -16.45 -2.72
CA ALA A 214 -9.34 -17.32 -3.57
C ALA A 214 -8.60 -18.60 -3.99
N LEU A 215 -7.27 -18.58 -4.04
CA LEU A 215 -6.41 -19.74 -4.29
C LEU A 215 -5.97 -20.46 -3.00
N GLY A 216 -6.50 -20.07 -1.83
CA GLY A 216 -6.27 -20.76 -0.56
C GLY A 216 -5.13 -20.18 0.27
N ALA A 217 -4.65 -18.97 0.01
CA ALA A 217 -3.72 -18.29 0.90
C ALA A 217 -4.41 -17.88 2.21
N ASP A 218 -3.78 -18.16 3.34
CA ASP A 218 -4.27 -17.77 4.66
C ASP A 218 -3.78 -16.37 5.03
N VAL A 219 -4.68 -15.48 5.43
CA VAL A 219 -4.33 -14.12 5.89
C VAL A 219 -4.60 -13.98 7.38
N TYR A 220 -3.56 -13.62 8.12
CA TYR A 220 -3.59 -13.40 9.56
C TYR A 220 -3.46 -11.92 9.88
N GLU A 221 -4.59 -11.29 10.14
CA GLU A 221 -4.65 -9.92 10.64
C GLU A 221 -4.21 -9.83 12.12
N LEU A 222 -3.89 -8.62 12.59
CA LEU A 222 -3.43 -8.34 13.96
C LEU A 222 -2.31 -9.28 14.39
N SER A 223 -1.42 -9.61 13.47
CA SER A 223 -0.31 -10.56 13.63
C SER A 223 1.01 -9.90 13.26
N GLU A 224 1.50 -9.02 14.14
CA GLU A 224 2.79 -8.34 13.99
C GLU A 224 3.93 -9.35 14.14
N ALA A 225 4.64 -9.62 13.04
CA ALA A 225 5.86 -10.42 13.09
C ALA A 225 6.98 -9.64 13.78
N TYR A 226 7.55 -10.18 14.84
CA TYR A 226 8.60 -9.53 15.62
C TYR A 226 9.90 -10.34 15.67
N GLU A 227 9.85 -11.61 15.27
CA GLU A 227 11.01 -12.48 15.30
C GLU A 227 10.99 -13.50 14.16
N ILE A 228 12.14 -13.72 13.54
CA ILE A 228 12.39 -14.70 12.49
C ILE A 228 13.60 -15.51 12.93
N ILE A 229 13.45 -16.82 13.03
CA ILE A 229 14.49 -17.74 13.51
C ILE A 229 14.75 -18.80 12.44
N PRO A 230 15.94 -18.86 11.85
CA PRO A 230 16.32 -19.98 10.99
C PRO A 230 16.27 -21.31 11.76
N LEU A 231 15.85 -22.38 11.09
CA LEU A 231 15.81 -23.70 11.65
C LEU A 231 16.99 -24.56 11.16
N ASP A 232 17.54 -25.40 12.01
CA ASP A 232 18.70 -26.26 11.69
C ASP A 232 18.41 -27.18 10.48
N GLY A 233 17.16 -27.63 10.32
CA GLY A 233 16.71 -28.45 9.21
C GLY A 233 16.35 -27.69 7.93
N GLY A 234 16.58 -26.38 7.90
CA GLY A 234 16.16 -25.46 6.84
C GLY A 234 14.77 -24.86 7.09
N GLY A 235 14.51 -23.72 6.47
CA GLY A 235 13.31 -22.93 6.70
C GLY A 235 13.42 -22.03 7.94
N PHE A 236 12.26 -21.51 8.38
CA PHE A 236 12.20 -20.47 9.41
C PHE A 236 11.03 -20.71 10.36
N GLU A 237 11.19 -20.34 11.62
CA GLU A 237 10.11 -20.11 12.58
C GLU A 237 9.88 -18.61 12.71
N ILE A 238 8.62 -18.18 12.61
CA ILE A 238 8.21 -16.77 12.69
C ILE A 238 7.31 -16.61 13.91
N HIS A 239 7.68 -15.68 14.80
CA HIS A 239 6.88 -15.33 15.94
C HIS A 239 6.08 -14.05 15.68
N THR A 240 4.80 -14.09 16.04
CA THR A 240 3.90 -12.93 15.92
C THR A 240 3.27 -12.61 17.28
N ARG A 241 2.91 -11.34 17.44
CA ARG A 241 2.15 -10.83 18.57
C ARG A 241 0.99 -9.96 18.07
N HIS A 242 -0.02 -9.79 18.91
CA HIS A 242 -1.00 -8.73 18.69
C HIS A 242 -0.34 -7.37 18.90
N PRO A 243 -0.53 -6.37 18.01
CA PRO A 243 0.18 -5.09 18.09
C PRO A 243 -0.25 -4.19 19.26
N GLY A 244 -1.46 -4.37 19.82
CA GLY A 244 -1.98 -3.62 20.96
C GLY A 244 -1.55 -4.14 22.32
N TRP A 245 -2.23 -3.66 23.37
CA TRP A 245 -1.95 -4.03 24.78
C TRP A 245 -2.05 -5.53 25.04
N VAL A 246 -3.01 -6.20 24.38
CA VAL A 246 -3.20 -7.66 24.48
C VAL A 246 -1.91 -8.41 24.14
N GLY A 247 -1.18 -7.98 23.12
CA GLY A 247 0.09 -8.60 22.73
C GLY A 247 1.26 -8.31 23.70
N ARG A 248 1.08 -7.41 24.66
CA ARG A 248 2.05 -7.08 25.71
C ARG A 248 1.75 -7.79 27.04
N ASP A 249 0.58 -8.40 27.15
CA ASP A 249 0.21 -9.22 28.31
C ASP A 249 1.15 -10.44 28.37
N PRO A 250 1.87 -10.69 29.48
CA PRO A 250 2.76 -11.82 29.63
C PRO A 250 2.03 -13.19 29.57
N PHE A 251 0.71 -13.21 29.76
CA PHE A 251 -0.11 -14.40 29.59
C PHE A 251 -0.65 -14.60 28.18
N TYR A 252 -0.47 -13.60 27.27
CA TYR A 252 -0.88 -13.71 25.89
C TYR A 252 -0.05 -14.78 25.16
N LYS A 253 -0.73 -15.75 24.56
CA LYS A 253 -0.06 -16.77 23.77
C LYS A 253 0.29 -16.22 22.37
N HIS A 254 1.54 -15.87 22.18
CA HIS A 254 2.07 -15.51 20.87
C HIS A 254 1.88 -16.66 19.88
N ARG A 255 1.52 -16.31 18.63
CA ARG A 255 1.43 -17.31 17.56
C ARG A 255 2.81 -17.58 16.99
N LYS A 256 3.03 -18.84 16.63
CA LYS A 256 4.24 -19.30 15.93
C LYS A 256 3.85 -19.95 14.63
N PHE A 257 4.58 -19.64 13.60
CA PHE A 257 4.42 -20.20 12.26
C PHE A 257 5.75 -20.76 11.81
N THR A 258 5.73 -21.79 10.95
CA THR A 258 6.92 -22.27 10.28
C THR A 258 6.75 -22.20 8.78
N ALA A 259 7.82 -21.89 8.05
CA ALA A 259 7.81 -21.84 6.60
C ALA A 259 9.15 -22.27 6.01
N LYS A 260 9.13 -22.78 4.79
CA LYS A 260 10.36 -23.05 4.04
C LYS A 260 11.03 -21.75 3.61
N GLU A 261 10.22 -20.78 3.16
CA GLU A 261 10.66 -19.48 2.66
C GLU A 261 9.89 -18.34 3.34
N VAL A 262 10.56 -17.18 3.49
CA VAL A 262 9.97 -15.97 4.06
C VAL A 262 10.21 -14.78 3.13
N VAL A 263 9.12 -14.08 2.80
CA VAL A 263 9.15 -12.81 2.07
C VAL A 263 8.91 -11.68 3.06
N VAL A 264 9.91 -10.84 3.32
CA VAL A 264 9.80 -9.67 4.20
C VAL A 264 9.40 -8.45 3.38
N SER A 265 8.18 -7.98 3.56
CA SER A 265 7.56 -6.90 2.75
C SER A 265 6.68 -5.97 3.56
N ALA A 266 7.09 -5.70 4.81
CA ALA A 266 6.38 -4.89 5.79
C ALA A 266 6.63 -3.38 5.61
N HIS A 267 6.55 -2.85 4.37
CA HIS A 267 6.97 -1.51 4.01
C HIS A 267 8.50 -1.29 4.19
N ALA A 268 9.10 -0.28 3.57
CA ALA A 268 10.54 -0.03 3.68
C ALA A 268 10.99 0.11 5.15
N TYR A 269 10.27 0.94 5.93
CA TYR A 269 10.58 1.14 7.35
C TYR A 269 10.37 -0.12 8.19
N GLY A 270 9.23 -0.78 8.08
CA GLY A 270 8.92 -1.99 8.87
C GLY A 270 9.85 -3.15 8.55
N SER A 271 10.17 -3.36 7.28
CA SER A 271 11.12 -4.40 6.84
C SER A 271 12.53 -4.12 7.35
N ALA A 272 13.02 -2.89 7.21
CA ALA A 272 14.32 -2.50 7.72
C ALA A 272 14.40 -2.66 9.24
N LYS A 273 13.38 -2.20 9.97
CA LYS A 273 13.30 -2.34 11.43
C LYS A 273 13.33 -3.79 11.88
N LEU A 274 12.52 -4.66 11.27
CA LEU A 274 12.48 -6.09 11.59
C LEU A 274 13.82 -6.76 11.32
N LEU A 275 14.38 -6.58 10.12
CA LEU A 275 15.63 -7.23 9.73
C LEU A 275 16.83 -6.72 10.54
N THR A 276 16.91 -5.41 10.83
CA THR A 276 17.96 -4.87 11.71
C THR A 276 17.86 -5.42 13.12
N HIS A 277 16.63 -5.59 13.64
CA HIS A 277 16.43 -6.23 14.95
C HIS A 277 16.89 -7.69 14.93
N MET A 278 16.60 -8.45 13.88
CA MET A 278 17.06 -9.84 13.74
C MET A 278 18.59 -9.94 13.64
N GLN A 279 19.22 -9.01 12.90
CA GLN A 279 20.69 -8.94 12.83
C GLN A 279 21.31 -8.67 14.20
N HIS A 280 20.74 -7.74 14.97
CA HIS A 280 21.20 -7.41 16.33
C HIS A 280 21.05 -8.58 17.32
N LYS A 281 19.99 -9.36 17.16
CA LYS A 281 19.78 -10.59 17.97
C LYS A 281 20.69 -11.76 17.57
N GLY A 282 21.34 -11.67 16.42
CA GLY A 282 22.12 -12.78 15.87
C GLY A 282 21.29 -13.89 15.22
N ASN A 283 19.97 -13.68 15.05
CA ASN A 283 19.10 -14.64 14.38
C ASN A 283 19.40 -14.73 12.86
N LEU A 284 19.75 -13.60 12.24
CA LEU A 284 20.06 -13.48 10.80
C LEU A 284 21.44 -12.84 10.64
N ASP A 285 22.47 -13.56 11.02
CA ASP A 285 23.87 -13.11 11.02
C ASP A 285 24.47 -12.86 9.61
N ARG A 286 23.88 -13.48 8.57
CA ARG A 286 24.31 -13.33 7.17
C ARG A 286 23.76 -12.08 6.49
N LEU A 287 22.96 -11.27 7.16
CA LEU A 287 22.46 -10.00 6.61
C LEU A 287 23.62 -9.02 6.39
N SER A 288 23.57 -8.34 5.25
CA SER A 288 24.60 -7.36 4.88
C SER A 288 24.68 -6.20 5.88
N GLY A 289 25.88 -5.74 6.20
CA GLY A 289 26.10 -4.48 6.94
C GLY A 289 25.63 -3.21 6.20
N GLN A 290 25.13 -3.33 4.97
CA GLN A 290 24.49 -2.25 4.22
C GLN A 290 23.01 -2.11 4.53
N LEU A 291 22.41 -3.04 5.30
CA LEU A 291 21.02 -2.96 5.69
C LEU A 291 20.71 -1.62 6.38
N GLY A 292 19.66 -0.93 5.94
CA GLY A 292 19.26 0.38 6.44
C GLY A 292 20.14 1.56 6.03
N ARG A 293 21.27 1.31 5.33
CA ARG A 293 22.11 2.38 4.79
C ARG A 293 21.59 2.88 3.45
N ARG A 294 21.79 4.18 3.18
CA ARG A 294 21.39 4.83 1.92
C ARG A 294 19.88 4.68 1.64
N ALA A 295 19.06 4.76 2.68
CA ALA A 295 17.62 4.81 2.50
C ALA A 295 17.24 5.97 1.57
N ARG A 296 16.22 5.74 0.73
CA ARG A 296 15.66 6.74 -0.16
C ARG A 296 14.18 6.89 0.17
N THR A 297 13.70 8.11 0.10
CA THR A 297 12.25 8.39 0.09
C THR A 297 11.76 8.31 -1.36
N ASN A 298 10.44 8.30 -1.55
CA ASN A 298 9.82 8.46 -2.86
C ASN A 298 9.95 9.89 -3.41
N SER A 299 10.63 10.79 -2.68
CA SER A 299 10.86 12.19 -3.05
C SER A 299 9.60 12.97 -3.39
N GLU A 300 8.47 12.61 -2.79
CA GLU A 300 7.22 13.36 -2.92
C GLU A 300 7.30 14.69 -2.18
N MET A 301 6.76 15.71 -2.81
CA MET A 301 6.59 17.02 -2.21
C MET A 301 5.11 17.36 -2.15
N LEU A 302 4.63 17.70 -0.96
CA LEU A 302 3.29 18.23 -0.76
C LEU A 302 3.34 19.76 -0.92
N LEU A 303 2.63 20.25 -1.92
CA LEU A 303 2.44 21.68 -2.12
C LEU A 303 1.01 22.06 -1.72
N ALA A 304 0.88 23.08 -0.88
CA ALA A 304 -0.41 23.62 -0.50
C ALA A 304 -0.53 25.06 -0.98
N LEU A 305 -1.63 25.36 -1.63
CA LEU A 305 -2.02 26.73 -1.98
C LEU A 305 -3.20 27.14 -1.11
N THR A 306 -2.99 28.19 -0.30
CA THR A 306 -4.04 28.77 0.52
C THR A 306 -4.57 30.03 -0.16
N VAL A 307 -5.87 30.06 -0.41
CA VAL A 307 -6.55 31.27 -0.88
C VAL A 307 -7.17 31.97 0.33
N PRO A 308 -6.79 33.23 0.62
CA PRO A 308 -7.41 33.97 1.72
C PRO A 308 -8.93 34.08 1.51
N TYR A 309 -9.68 33.92 2.58
CA TYR A 309 -11.15 33.94 2.56
C TYR A 309 -11.73 35.19 1.91
N GLU A 310 -11.14 36.36 2.19
CA GLU A 310 -11.52 37.64 1.58
C GLU A 310 -11.31 37.67 0.05
N THR A 311 -10.29 36.98 -0.44
CA THR A 311 -10.05 36.86 -1.87
C THR A 311 -11.06 35.93 -2.50
N TRP A 312 -11.40 34.84 -1.83
CA TRP A 312 -12.45 33.91 -2.26
C TRP A 312 -13.82 34.58 -2.31
N GLN A 313 -14.18 35.40 -1.29
CA GLN A 313 -15.45 36.14 -1.25
C GLN A 313 -15.63 37.15 -2.41
N LYS A 314 -14.53 37.72 -2.92
CA LYS A 314 -14.59 38.69 -4.02
C LYS A 314 -14.89 38.07 -5.37
N ASP A 315 -14.53 36.80 -5.55
CA ASP A 315 -14.74 36.08 -6.80
C ASP A 315 -14.91 34.57 -6.49
N PRO A 316 -16.06 34.17 -5.92
CA PRO A 316 -16.31 32.76 -5.56
C PRO A 316 -16.33 31.85 -6.79
N GLU A 317 -16.74 32.35 -7.95
CA GLU A 317 -16.79 31.59 -9.19
C GLU A 317 -15.40 31.27 -9.75
N ARG A 318 -14.38 32.06 -9.36
CA ARG A 318 -12.98 31.82 -9.72
C ARG A 318 -12.36 30.64 -8.94
N PHE A 319 -12.89 30.36 -7.75
CA PHE A 319 -12.38 29.37 -6.82
C PHE A 319 -13.50 28.43 -6.39
N HIS A 320 -14.04 27.65 -7.32
CA HIS A 320 -15.04 26.60 -6.99
C HIS A 320 -14.36 25.49 -6.20
N PHE A 321 -14.37 25.60 -4.89
CA PHE A 321 -14.09 24.46 -4.01
C PHE A 321 -15.41 23.72 -3.82
N THR A 322 -15.56 22.58 -4.44
CA THR A 322 -16.61 21.63 -4.08
C THR A 322 -16.33 21.14 -2.67
N PRO A 323 -17.26 21.23 -1.73
CA PRO A 323 -17.09 20.76 -0.36
C PRO A 323 -16.87 19.26 -0.28
#